data_a532988965fa44372a806c9e9f3cb78d
#
_entry.id   a532988965fa44372a806c9e9f3cb78d
#
_cell.length_a   1.000
_cell.length_b   1.000
_cell.length_c   1.000
_cell.angle_alpha   90.00
_cell.angle_beta   90.00
_cell.angle_gamma   90.00
#
_symmetry.space_group_name_H-M   'P 1'
#
loop_
_entity.id
_entity.type
_entity.pdbx_description
1 polymer ?
#
loop_
_entity_poly.entity_id
_entity_poly.type
_entity_poly.pdbx_seq_one_letter_code
_entity_poly.pdbx_strand_id
1 'polypeptide(L)'
;MSDERDERTGLFILNTGNGKGKTTAALGVLMRAYGRDMKVIMLQFIKRRGSRLGEHLAAEKMGVEIVPLGDGFTWRSDDIEKDRQLARKCWETCQDKILNSDYDLVILDELTYALTYRWLSVDEVLTTIALRPRWMHVVVTGRDAVPALVEAADIVTEMLEIRHSFKKGIPGQIGIEF
;
A
#
# COMPACT_ATOMS: atom_id res chain seq x y z
N MET A 1 15.78 -15.22 -17.61
CA MET A 1 14.95 -14.49 -16.58
C MET A 1 15.74 -13.98 -15.37
N SER A 2 16.97 -14.45 -15.10
CA SER A 2 17.85 -13.89 -14.05
C SER A 2 18.51 -12.56 -14.43
N ASP A 3 18.81 -12.33 -15.71
CA ASP A 3 19.56 -11.15 -16.16
C ASP A 3 18.80 -9.80 -16.00
N GLU A 4 17.51 -9.77 -16.25
CA GLU A 4 16.73 -8.51 -16.19
C GLU A 4 16.52 -7.99 -14.76
N ARG A 5 16.53 -8.89 -13.75
CA ARG A 5 16.44 -8.49 -12.33
C ARG A 5 17.72 -7.84 -11.83
N ASP A 6 18.87 -8.37 -12.23
CA ASP A 6 20.18 -7.91 -11.75
C ASP A 6 20.52 -6.50 -12.27
N GLU A 7 19.99 -6.10 -13.43
CA GLU A 7 20.14 -4.76 -13.99
C GLU A 7 19.11 -3.75 -13.47
N ARG A 8 18.01 -4.21 -12.86
CA ARG A 8 16.91 -3.35 -12.40
C ARG A 8 17.27 -2.60 -11.13
N THR A 9 16.91 -1.31 -11.11
CA THR A 9 16.87 -0.51 -9.87
C THR A 9 15.43 -0.36 -9.42
N GLY A 10 15.12 -0.94 -8.26
CA GLY A 10 13.80 -0.83 -7.64
C GLY A 10 13.52 0.57 -7.15
N LEU A 11 12.34 1.08 -7.42
CA LEU A 11 11.88 2.42 -7.04
C LEU A 11 11.03 2.36 -5.77
N PHE A 12 11.18 3.36 -4.91
CA PHE A 12 10.24 3.68 -3.84
C PHE A 12 9.26 4.75 -4.33
N ILE A 13 7.98 4.41 -4.43
CA ILE A 13 6.91 5.26 -4.95
C ILE A 13 5.93 5.58 -3.84
N LEU A 14 5.59 6.86 -3.67
CA LEU A 14 4.64 7.34 -2.67
C LEU A 14 3.46 8.04 -3.35
N ASN A 15 2.24 7.52 -3.13
CA ASN A 15 0.99 8.18 -3.53
C ASN A 15 0.28 8.71 -2.28
N THR A 16 0.22 10.02 -2.11
CA THR A 16 -0.34 10.67 -0.91
C THR A 16 -1.41 11.71 -1.25
N GLY A 17 -1.80 12.51 -0.28
CA GLY A 17 -2.79 13.58 -0.41
C GLY A 17 -4.23 13.18 -0.11
N ASN A 18 -5.11 14.19 0.00
CA ASN A 18 -6.50 14.01 0.44
C ASN A 18 -7.46 13.59 -0.69
N GLY A 19 -7.04 13.77 -1.95
CA GLY A 19 -7.82 13.36 -3.12
C GLY A 19 -7.94 11.84 -3.29
N LYS A 20 -8.94 11.42 -4.04
CA LYS A 20 -9.10 10.02 -4.44
C LYS A 20 -8.07 9.62 -5.51
N GLY A 21 -7.83 8.31 -5.60
CA GLY A 21 -7.02 7.73 -6.67
C GLY A 21 -5.69 7.12 -6.20
N LYS A 22 -5.29 7.27 -4.93
CA LYS A 22 -4.04 6.70 -4.40
C LYS A 22 -3.94 5.19 -4.61
N THR A 23 -4.91 4.45 -4.11
CA THR A 23 -5.03 2.99 -4.30
C THR A 23 -5.23 2.65 -5.78
N THR A 24 -6.04 3.42 -6.52
CA THR A 24 -6.25 3.22 -7.97
C THR A 24 -4.94 3.37 -8.75
N ALA A 25 -4.10 4.35 -8.42
CA ALA A 25 -2.78 4.50 -9.03
C ALA A 25 -1.87 3.31 -8.71
N ALA A 26 -1.87 2.84 -7.46
CA ALA A 26 -1.12 1.65 -7.05
C ALA A 26 -1.59 0.39 -7.79
N LEU A 27 -2.92 0.20 -7.94
CA LEU A 27 -3.50 -0.88 -8.74
C LEU A 27 -3.12 -0.75 -10.23
N GLY A 28 -3.01 0.47 -10.75
CA GLY A 28 -2.50 0.72 -12.11
C GLY A 28 -1.05 0.28 -12.29
N VAL A 29 -0.18 0.52 -11.29
CA VAL A 29 1.21 0.02 -11.28
C VAL A 29 1.22 -1.51 -11.19
N LEU A 30 0.40 -2.12 -10.32
CA LEU A 30 0.23 -3.57 -10.22
C LEU A 30 -0.13 -4.19 -11.57
N MET A 31 -1.14 -3.62 -12.26
CA MET A 31 -1.57 -4.10 -13.58
C MET A 31 -0.45 -4.07 -14.61
N ARG A 32 0.38 -3.01 -14.62
CA ARG A 32 1.54 -2.90 -15.53
C ARG A 32 2.61 -3.94 -15.19
N ALA A 33 2.90 -4.13 -13.91
CA ALA A 33 3.88 -5.10 -13.44
C ALA A 33 3.43 -6.53 -13.77
N TYR A 34 2.17 -6.85 -13.50
CA TYR A 34 1.55 -8.14 -13.87
C TYR A 34 1.66 -8.43 -15.37
N GLY A 35 1.35 -7.43 -16.23
CA GLY A 35 1.50 -7.57 -17.69
C GLY A 35 2.94 -7.74 -18.19
N ARG A 36 3.93 -7.64 -17.29
CA ARG A 36 5.36 -7.90 -17.55
C ARG A 36 5.86 -9.12 -16.77
N ASP A 37 4.95 -10.00 -16.34
CA ASP A 37 5.23 -11.24 -15.61
C ASP A 37 6.02 -11.02 -14.30
N MET A 38 5.92 -9.80 -13.72
CA MET A 38 6.50 -9.50 -12.43
C MET A 38 5.68 -10.12 -11.30
N LYS A 39 6.36 -10.64 -10.28
CA LYS A 39 5.72 -11.12 -9.06
C LYS A 39 5.29 -9.93 -8.20
N VAL A 40 4.01 -9.80 -7.95
CA VAL A 40 3.42 -8.67 -7.24
C VAL A 40 2.64 -9.12 -6.03
N ILE A 41 2.74 -8.37 -4.94
CA ILE A 41 1.86 -8.48 -3.78
C ILE A 41 1.39 -7.09 -3.33
N MET A 42 0.13 -7.00 -2.91
CA MET A 42 -0.43 -5.81 -2.28
C MET A 42 -0.93 -6.14 -0.87
N LEU A 43 -0.49 -5.39 0.11
CA LEU A 43 -0.80 -5.54 1.52
C LEU A 43 -1.58 -4.32 1.99
N GLN A 44 -2.82 -4.51 2.45
CA GLN A 44 -3.75 -3.42 2.76
C GLN A 44 -3.95 -3.28 4.28
N PHE A 45 -3.46 -2.18 4.86
CA PHE A 45 -3.45 -1.96 6.30
C PHE A 45 -4.85 -1.74 6.91
N ILE A 46 -5.76 -1.11 6.17
CA ILE A 46 -7.08 -0.72 6.71
C ILE A 46 -8.16 -1.72 6.31
N LYS A 47 -8.06 -2.31 5.13
CA LYS A 47 -9.10 -3.21 4.64
C LYS A 47 -9.26 -4.41 5.55
N ARG A 48 -10.52 -4.68 5.93
CA ARG A 48 -10.85 -5.79 6.84
C ARG A 48 -10.47 -7.14 6.21
N ARG A 49 -9.88 -8.00 7.02
CA ARG A 49 -9.63 -9.40 6.63
C ARG A 49 -10.90 -10.05 6.13
N GLY A 50 -10.81 -10.74 4.99
CA GLY A 50 -11.96 -11.36 4.31
C GLY A 50 -12.82 -10.40 3.50
N SER A 51 -12.44 -9.11 3.37
CA SER A 51 -13.10 -8.21 2.41
C SER A 51 -12.99 -8.76 0.99
N ARG A 52 -14.08 -8.65 0.23
CA ARG A 52 -14.15 -9.05 -1.18
C ARG A 52 -14.60 -7.86 -2.02
N LEU A 53 -13.73 -6.88 -2.15
CA LEU A 53 -13.93 -5.69 -2.96
C LEU A 53 -13.55 -5.98 -4.42
N GLY A 54 -13.83 -5.06 -5.33
CA GLY A 54 -13.57 -5.24 -6.76
C GLY A 54 -12.12 -5.60 -7.07
N GLU A 55 -11.15 -4.96 -6.41
CA GLU A 55 -9.73 -5.27 -6.56
C GLU A 55 -9.36 -6.69 -6.11
N HIS A 56 -9.98 -7.21 -5.04
CA HIS A 56 -9.73 -8.59 -4.58
C HIS A 56 -10.26 -9.60 -5.59
N LEU A 57 -11.48 -9.37 -6.11
CA LEU A 57 -12.09 -10.24 -7.11
C LEU A 57 -11.31 -10.23 -8.44
N ALA A 58 -10.75 -9.09 -8.82
CA ALA A 58 -9.91 -8.97 -10.00
C ALA A 58 -8.58 -9.70 -9.80
N ALA A 59 -7.92 -9.48 -8.65
CA ALA A 59 -6.68 -10.13 -8.29
C ALA A 59 -6.79 -11.66 -8.24
N GLU A 60 -7.89 -12.18 -7.68
CA GLU A 60 -8.20 -13.62 -7.65
C GLU A 60 -8.26 -14.21 -9.07
N LYS A 61 -8.91 -13.52 -10.02
CA LYS A 61 -8.96 -13.94 -11.43
C LYS A 61 -7.61 -13.89 -12.13
N MET A 62 -6.74 -12.96 -11.72
CA MET A 62 -5.41 -12.77 -12.29
C MET A 62 -4.35 -13.68 -11.63
N GLY A 63 -4.66 -14.32 -10.51
CA GLY A 63 -3.68 -15.05 -9.71
C GLY A 63 -2.67 -14.13 -8.98
N VAL A 64 -3.06 -12.87 -8.69
CA VAL A 64 -2.24 -11.89 -7.98
C VAL A 64 -2.66 -11.84 -6.52
N GLU A 65 -1.71 -11.67 -5.62
CA GLU A 65 -1.98 -11.57 -4.19
C GLU A 65 -2.34 -10.14 -3.77
N ILE A 66 -3.60 -9.91 -3.35
CA ILE A 66 -4.01 -8.72 -2.60
C ILE A 66 -4.52 -9.18 -1.24
N VAL A 67 -3.82 -8.81 -0.17
CA VAL A 67 -4.04 -9.32 1.18
C VAL A 67 -4.53 -8.20 2.09
N PRO A 68 -5.83 -8.18 2.47
CA PRO A 68 -6.31 -7.27 3.50
C PRO A 68 -5.81 -7.75 4.87
N LEU A 69 -5.06 -6.89 5.58
CA LEU A 69 -4.45 -7.18 6.86
C LEU A 69 -5.19 -6.55 8.05
N GLY A 70 -5.98 -5.50 7.80
CA GLY A 70 -6.66 -4.72 8.82
C GLY A 70 -7.96 -5.34 9.33
N ASP A 71 -8.60 -4.64 10.28
CA ASP A 71 -9.94 -4.93 10.81
C ASP A 71 -10.99 -3.89 10.36
N GLY A 72 -10.69 -3.08 9.34
CA GLY A 72 -11.51 -1.94 8.90
C GLY A 72 -11.02 -0.62 9.47
N PHE A 73 -11.89 0.38 9.47
CA PHE A 73 -11.54 1.73 9.92
C PHE A 73 -11.36 1.79 11.44
N THR A 74 -10.11 1.87 11.88
CA THR A 74 -9.69 1.81 13.29
C THR A 74 -9.90 3.14 14.04
N TRP A 75 -10.07 4.28 13.36
CA TRP A 75 -10.33 5.57 14.03
C TRP A 75 -11.68 5.66 14.76
N ARG A 76 -12.49 4.59 14.73
CA ARG A 76 -13.69 4.40 15.55
C ARG A 76 -13.50 3.37 16.66
N SER A 77 -12.28 2.86 16.82
CA SER A 77 -11.96 1.89 17.86
C SER A 77 -11.79 2.62 19.19
N ASP A 78 -12.40 2.11 20.23
CA ASP A 78 -12.19 2.57 21.61
C ASP A 78 -10.93 1.96 22.24
N ASP A 79 -10.21 1.08 21.52
CA ASP A 79 -9.05 0.33 22.00
C ASP A 79 -7.80 0.60 21.13
N ILE A 80 -7.11 1.71 21.41
CA ILE A 80 -5.90 2.16 20.70
C ILE A 80 -4.78 1.11 20.80
N GLU A 81 -4.67 0.38 21.92
CA GLU A 81 -3.61 -0.60 22.10
C GLU A 81 -3.82 -1.83 21.20
N LYS A 82 -5.04 -2.26 21.03
CA LYS A 82 -5.40 -3.32 20.07
C LYS A 82 -5.07 -2.90 18.63
N ASP A 83 -5.35 -1.65 18.26
CA ASP A 83 -5.05 -1.12 16.93
C ASP A 83 -3.54 -1.05 16.67
N ARG A 84 -2.77 -0.63 17.68
CA ARG A 84 -1.30 -0.63 17.64
C ARG A 84 -0.74 -2.03 17.45
N GLN A 85 -1.24 -3.01 18.20
CA GLN A 85 -0.81 -4.41 18.07
C GLN A 85 -1.16 -4.99 16.71
N LEU A 86 -2.33 -4.65 16.16
CA LEU A 86 -2.72 -5.06 14.81
C LEU A 86 -1.80 -4.44 13.75
N ALA A 87 -1.55 -3.14 13.82
CA ALA A 87 -0.64 -2.45 12.91
C ALA A 87 0.77 -3.07 12.95
N ARG A 88 1.25 -3.44 14.14
CA ARG A 88 2.54 -4.11 14.32
C ARG A 88 2.56 -5.47 13.62
N LYS A 89 1.54 -6.31 13.81
CA LYS A 89 1.42 -7.61 13.10
C LYS A 89 1.32 -7.46 11.59
N CYS A 90 0.59 -6.44 11.12
CA CYS A 90 0.55 -6.12 9.70
C CYS A 90 1.95 -5.77 9.19
N TRP A 91 2.69 -4.97 9.95
CA TRP A 91 4.03 -4.54 9.59
C TRP A 91 5.03 -5.71 9.57
N GLU A 92 5.00 -6.61 10.54
CA GLU A 92 5.82 -7.83 10.54
C GLU A 92 5.60 -8.66 9.26
N THR A 93 4.36 -8.77 8.80
CA THR A 93 4.05 -9.42 7.52
C THR A 93 4.66 -8.65 6.34
N CYS A 94 4.58 -7.33 6.36
CA CYS A 94 5.17 -6.50 5.31
C CYS A 94 6.69 -6.61 5.26
N GLN A 95 7.35 -6.59 6.42
CA GLN A 95 8.80 -6.78 6.54
C GLN A 95 9.22 -8.13 5.96
N ASP A 96 8.52 -9.21 6.30
CA ASP A 96 8.81 -10.53 5.73
C ASP A 96 8.71 -10.51 4.20
N LYS A 97 7.66 -9.91 3.64
CA LYS A 97 7.49 -9.82 2.18
C LYS A 97 8.52 -8.92 1.49
N ILE A 98 9.01 -7.89 2.17
CA ILE A 98 10.06 -7.02 1.62
C ILE A 98 11.44 -7.66 1.71
N LEU A 99 11.77 -8.29 2.85
CA LEU A 99 13.14 -8.73 3.12
C LEU A 99 13.42 -10.19 2.74
N ASN A 100 12.40 -11.06 2.81
CA ASN A 100 12.58 -12.50 2.73
C ASN A 100 11.84 -13.16 1.55
N SER A 101 11.31 -12.37 0.61
CA SER A 101 10.59 -12.91 -0.54
C SER A 101 11.27 -12.57 -1.88
N ASP A 102 10.72 -13.11 -2.95
CA ASP A 102 11.18 -12.88 -4.33
C ASP A 102 10.19 -12.03 -5.16
N TYR A 103 9.38 -11.19 -4.50
CA TYR A 103 8.51 -10.24 -5.19
C TYR A 103 9.31 -9.16 -5.91
N ASP A 104 8.83 -8.78 -7.08
CA ASP A 104 9.36 -7.67 -7.87
C ASP A 104 8.74 -6.33 -7.45
N LEU A 105 7.49 -6.38 -6.97
CA LEU A 105 6.72 -5.23 -6.53
C LEU A 105 5.95 -5.56 -5.25
N VAL A 106 6.15 -4.76 -4.22
CA VAL A 106 5.38 -4.80 -2.97
C VAL A 106 4.61 -3.49 -2.82
N ILE A 107 3.29 -3.57 -2.68
CA ILE A 107 2.41 -2.42 -2.47
C ILE A 107 1.91 -2.44 -1.03
N LEU A 108 2.13 -1.34 -0.31
CA LEU A 108 1.72 -1.11 1.07
C LEU A 108 0.59 -0.07 1.07
N ASP A 109 -0.65 -0.56 0.94
CA ASP A 109 -1.82 0.30 0.79
C ASP A 109 -2.30 0.82 2.15
N GLU A 110 -2.45 2.14 2.23
CA GLU A 110 -2.86 2.88 3.44
C GLU A 110 -1.86 2.76 4.62
N LEU A 111 -0.59 2.48 4.37
CA LEU A 111 0.46 2.41 5.41
C LEU A 111 0.61 3.73 6.17
N THR A 112 0.42 4.89 5.52
CA THR A 112 0.63 6.20 6.14
C THR A 112 -0.19 6.40 7.39
N TYR A 113 -1.37 5.79 7.50
CA TYR A 113 -2.19 5.87 8.73
C TYR A 113 -1.47 5.32 9.95
N ALA A 114 -0.81 4.16 9.82
CA ALA A 114 -0.05 3.56 10.93
C ALA A 114 1.10 4.46 11.40
N LEU A 115 1.66 5.27 10.49
CA LEU A 115 2.71 6.26 10.79
C LEU A 115 2.13 7.53 11.42
N THR A 116 1.04 8.06 10.87
CA THR A 116 0.35 9.26 11.37
C THR A 116 -0.17 9.06 12.81
N TYR A 117 -0.72 7.88 13.09
CA TYR A 117 -1.15 7.51 14.45
C TYR A 117 -0.01 7.05 15.36
N ARG A 118 1.25 7.04 14.87
CA ARG A 118 2.44 6.60 15.61
C ARG A 118 2.34 5.16 16.14
N TRP A 119 1.64 4.30 15.44
CA TRP A 119 1.60 2.87 15.74
C TRP A 119 2.85 2.14 15.25
N LEU A 120 3.50 2.70 14.21
CA LEU A 120 4.79 2.26 13.68
C LEU A 120 5.79 3.41 13.71
N SER A 121 7.07 3.06 13.86
CA SER A 121 8.17 4.00 13.71
C SER A 121 8.43 4.31 12.24
N VAL A 122 8.61 5.57 11.91
CA VAL A 122 8.99 6.03 10.56
C VAL A 122 10.37 5.47 10.19
N ASP A 123 11.32 5.53 11.13
CA ASP A 123 12.69 5.04 10.91
C ASP A 123 12.73 3.54 10.63
N GLU A 124 11.92 2.75 11.34
CA GLU A 124 11.79 1.32 11.10
C GLU A 124 11.27 1.03 9.69
N VAL A 125 10.23 1.75 9.25
CA VAL A 125 9.66 1.60 7.92
C VAL A 125 10.67 1.96 6.84
N LEU A 126 11.34 3.11 6.97
CA LEU A 126 12.34 3.57 6.01
C LEU A 126 13.54 2.63 5.96
N THR A 127 14.02 2.15 7.11
CA THR A 127 15.12 1.17 7.18
C THR A 127 14.74 -0.11 6.44
N THR A 128 13.54 -0.65 6.67
CA THR A 128 13.07 -1.84 5.97
C THR A 128 12.99 -1.63 4.46
N ILE A 129 12.44 -0.49 4.01
CA ILE A 129 12.38 -0.17 2.58
C ILE A 129 13.79 -0.01 1.98
N ALA A 130 14.73 0.58 2.70
CA ALA A 130 16.11 0.75 2.25
C ALA A 130 16.86 -0.60 2.13
N LEU A 131 16.55 -1.57 2.98
CA LEU A 131 17.15 -2.91 2.97
C LEU A 131 16.52 -3.88 1.96
N ARG A 132 15.50 -3.46 1.21
CA ARG A 132 14.87 -4.30 0.19
C ARG A 132 15.89 -4.78 -0.86
N PRO A 133 15.64 -5.91 -1.54
CA PRO A 133 16.43 -6.30 -2.71
C PRO A 133 16.50 -5.16 -3.75
N ARG A 134 17.68 -4.97 -4.37
CA ARG A 134 17.94 -3.85 -5.27
C ARG A 134 16.93 -3.73 -6.43
N TRP A 135 16.39 -4.85 -6.89
CA TRP A 135 15.43 -4.89 -8.00
C TRP A 135 13.97 -4.63 -7.57
N MET A 136 13.66 -4.71 -6.27
CA MET A 136 12.29 -4.65 -5.77
C MET A 136 11.77 -3.21 -5.76
N HIS A 137 10.62 -3.01 -6.39
CA HIS A 137 9.86 -1.78 -6.26
C HIS A 137 8.96 -1.83 -5.02
N VAL A 138 8.82 -0.70 -4.34
CA VAL A 138 7.87 -0.53 -3.24
C VAL A 138 6.96 0.64 -3.54
N VAL A 139 5.65 0.44 -3.41
CA VAL A 139 4.64 1.51 -3.51
C VAL A 139 3.97 1.67 -2.16
N VAL A 140 3.96 2.88 -1.63
CA VAL A 140 3.23 3.24 -0.42
C VAL A 140 2.07 4.15 -0.78
N THR A 141 0.90 3.90 -0.22
CA THR A 141 -0.24 4.81 -0.35
C THR A 141 -0.75 5.27 1.01
N GLY A 142 -1.46 6.39 1.01
CA GLY A 142 -2.24 6.88 2.13
C GLY A 142 -2.23 8.40 2.23
N ARG A 143 -3.07 8.94 3.13
CA ARG A 143 -3.14 10.38 3.40
C ARG A 143 -2.03 10.82 4.34
N ASP A 144 -1.79 12.11 4.39
CA ASP A 144 -0.94 12.76 5.40
C ASP A 144 0.44 12.09 5.55
N ALA A 145 1.09 11.78 4.42
CA ALA A 145 2.42 11.19 4.44
C ALA A 145 3.39 12.07 5.22
N VAL A 146 4.12 11.44 6.14
CA VAL A 146 5.12 12.16 6.95
C VAL A 146 6.28 12.67 6.07
N PRO A 147 6.87 13.83 6.36
CA PRO A 147 7.91 14.44 5.52
C PRO A 147 9.07 13.50 5.19
N ALA A 148 9.49 12.67 6.14
CA ALA A 148 10.59 11.72 5.92
C ALA A 148 10.27 10.67 4.84
N LEU A 149 9.01 10.23 4.68
CA LEU A 149 8.62 9.37 3.57
C LEU A 149 8.69 10.10 2.23
N VAL A 150 8.25 11.37 2.21
CA VAL A 150 8.29 12.22 1.01
C VAL A 150 9.72 12.44 0.55
N GLU A 151 10.63 12.68 1.48
CA GLU A 151 12.06 12.90 1.20
C GLU A 151 12.76 11.62 0.71
N ALA A 152 12.39 10.46 1.26
CA ALA A 152 13.02 9.19 0.94
C ALA A 152 12.52 8.55 -0.36
N ALA A 153 11.35 8.96 -0.88
CA ALA A 153 10.76 8.34 -2.06
C ALA A 153 11.37 8.86 -3.36
N ASP A 154 11.60 7.95 -4.33
CA ASP A 154 12.08 8.29 -5.67
C ASP A 154 11.00 8.99 -6.51
N ILE A 155 9.73 8.65 -6.29
CA ILE A 155 8.57 9.24 -6.96
C ILE A 155 7.52 9.58 -5.92
N VAL A 156 7.08 10.84 -5.90
CA VAL A 156 5.99 11.29 -5.03
C VAL A 156 4.88 11.90 -5.88
N THR A 157 3.65 11.43 -5.65
CA THR A 157 2.46 12.01 -6.24
C THR A 157 1.47 12.41 -5.14
N GLU A 158 1.10 13.68 -5.11
CA GLU A 158 0.06 14.17 -4.23
C GLU A 158 -1.27 14.31 -4.98
N MET A 159 -2.31 13.65 -4.49
CA MET A 159 -3.66 13.72 -5.04
C MET A 159 -4.48 14.76 -4.29
N LEU A 160 -4.77 15.86 -4.98
CA LEU A 160 -5.56 16.96 -4.42
C LEU A 160 -7.05 16.68 -4.56
N GLU A 161 -7.82 16.97 -3.51
CA GLU A 161 -9.28 16.89 -3.56
C GLU A 161 -9.87 18.17 -4.18
N ILE A 162 -9.93 18.25 -5.49
CA ILE A 162 -10.60 19.37 -6.19
C ILE A 162 -12.12 19.28 -5.99
N ARG A 163 -12.69 18.07 -6.06
CA ARG A 163 -14.11 17.79 -5.85
C ARG A 163 -14.31 16.35 -5.42
N HIS A 164 -15.22 16.12 -4.49
CA HIS A 164 -15.54 14.77 -4.03
C HIS A 164 -17.06 14.52 -4.09
N SER A 165 -17.47 13.36 -4.61
CA SER A 165 -18.88 12.92 -4.72
C SER A 165 -19.59 12.92 -3.36
N PHE A 166 -18.89 12.48 -2.31
CA PHE A 166 -19.41 12.43 -0.95
C PHE A 166 -19.92 13.80 -0.44
N LYS A 167 -19.22 14.90 -0.77
CA LYS A 167 -19.65 16.27 -0.42
C LYS A 167 -20.96 16.68 -1.09
N LYS A 168 -21.41 15.94 -2.10
CA LYS A 168 -22.69 16.09 -2.80
C LYS A 168 -23.72 15.06 -2.34
N GLY A 169 -23.44 14.28 -1.28
CA GLY A 169 -24.31 13.23 -0.79
C GLY A 169 -24.37 11.98 -1.69
N ILE A 170 -23.47 11.85 -2.67
CA ILE A 170 -23.41 10.68 -3.53
C ILE A 170 -22.59 9.59 -2.80
N PRO A 171 -23.21 8.43 -2.49
CA PRO A 171 -22.52 7.34 -1.84
C PRO A 171 -21.47 6.70 -2.76
N GLY A 172 -20.56 5.91 -2.16
CA GLY A 172 -19.59 5.12 -2.90
C GLY A 172 -20.25 4.17 -3.90
N GLN A 173 -19.66 4.03 -5.08
CA GLN A 173 -20.22 3.23 -6.18
C GLN A 173 -19.43 1.93 -6.33
N ILE A 174 -20.16 0.79 -6.43
CA ILE A 174 -19.58 -0.53 -6.70
C ILE A 174 -18.85 -0.50 -8.05
N GLY A 175 -17.63 -1.05 -8.07
CA GLY A 175 -16.80 -1.12 -9.27
C GLY A 175 -16.07 0.20 -9.60
N ILE A 176 -16.34 1.29 -8.85
CA ILE A 176 -15.64 2.58 -8.98
C ILE A 176 -14.83 2.91 -7.73
N GLU A 177 -15.42 2.68 -6.56
CA GLU A 177 -14.79 3.01 -5.28
C GLU A 177 -14.47 1.77 -4.42
N PHE A 178 -15.11 0.64 -4.74
CA PHE A 178 -14.87 -0.67 -4.08
C PHE A 178 -15.41 -1.84 -4.91
#